data_f2e3ab582631db87663be375d5b6d477
#
_entry.id   f2e3ab582631db87663be375d5b6d477
#
_cell.length_a   1.000
_cell.length_b   1.000
_cell.length_c   1.000
_cell.angle_alpha   90.00
_cell.angle_beta   90.00
_cell.angle_gamma   90.00
#
_symmetry.space_group_name_H-M   'P 1'
#
loop_
_entity.id
_entity.type
_entity.pdbx_description
1 polymer ?
#
loop_
_entity_poly.entity_id
_entity_poly.type
_entity_poly.pdbx_seq_one_letter_code
_entity_poly.pdbx_strand_id
1 'polypeptide(L)'
;TFFMPLCSEMITDEDIYDYIVVNLPGINKMLQSNPDVCIQKVDDQWLVAHSRLPDDRDFNISDLGYYTIPKLYGLMDTSSIDAANATNITSQPFLNSKGQGVIVGIIDTGIDYLSENFCDTAGNTRIMAIWDQTLEYRQNLYVNYGRIYEQAEINTALEAYRNGLNPYDYVGT
;
A
#
# COMPACT_ATOMS: atom_id res chain seq x y z
N THR A 1 -28.01 -9.68 -18.83
CA THR A 1 -26.79 -8.85 -18.75
C THR A 1 -26.21 -9.13 -17.39
N PHE A 2 -25.19 -9.97 -17.33
CA PHE A 2 -24.44 -10.21 -16.08
C PHE A 2 -23.65 -8.92 -15.82
N PHE A 3 -23.98 -8.26 -14.72
CA PHE A 3 -23.18 -7.15 -14.19
C PHE A 3 -21.93 -7.78 -13.57
N MET A 4 -20.77 -7.63 -14.17
CA MET A 4 -19.51 -7.89 -13.46
C MET A 4 -19.37 -6.83 -12.39
N PRO A 5 -19.21 -7.18 -11.11
CA PRO A 5 -18.93 -6.20 -10.08
C PRO A 5 -17.62 -5.46 -10.45
N LEU A 6 -17.60 -4.16 -10.21
CA LEU A 6 -16.37 -3.38 -10.38
C LEU A 6 -15.35 -3.86 -9.33
N CYS A 7 -14.11 -4.08 -9.71
CA CYS A 7 -13.05 -4.47 -8.78
C CYS A 7 -12.99 -3.54 -7.55
N SER A 8 -13.25 -2.25 -7.75
CA SER A 8 -13.27 -1.26 -6.67
C SER A 8 -14.33 -1.53 -5.59
N GLU A 9 -15.42 -2.22 -5.93
CA GLU A 9 -16.45 -2.62 -4.95
C GLU A 9 -16.05 -3.88 -4.21
N MET A 10 -15.31 -4.78 -4.85
CA MET A 10 -14.85 -6.04 -4.25
C MET A 10 -13.65 -5.83 -3.32
N ILE A 11 -12.76 -4.90 -3.61
CA ILE A 11 -11.52 -4.66 -2.83
C ILE A 11 -11.80 -4.28 -1.37
N THR A 12 -12.95 -3.66 -1.08
CA THR A 12 -13.34 -3.20 0.27
C THR A 12 -14.36 -4.11 0.95
N ASP A 13 -14.79 -5.20 0.31
CA ASP A 13 -15.75 -6.17 0.87
C ASP A 13 -14.98 -7.21 1.72
N GLU A 14 -15.34 -7.31 3.02
CA GLU A 14 -14.69 -8.22 4.00
C GLU A 14 -14.87 -9.69 3.65
N ASP A 15 -15.87 -10.06 2.85
CA ASP A 15 -16.13 -11.44 2.40
C ASP A 15 -15.35 -11.81 1.12
N ILE A 16 -14.58 -10.87 0.57
CA ILE A 16 -13.77 -11.08 -0.63
C ILE A 16 -12.31 -11.36 -0.24
N TYR A 17 -11.73 -12.33 -0.90
CA TYR A 17 -10.33 -12.72 -0.71
C TYR A 17 -9.50 -12.34 -1.92
N ASP A 18 -8.29 -11.85 -1.65
CA ASP A 18 -7.34 -11.42 -2.65
C ASP A 18 -6.29 -12.52 -2.88
N TYR A 19 -6.15 -12.92 -4.14
CA TYR A 19 -5.18 -13.93 -4.55
C TYR A 19 -4.16 -13.32 -5.49
N ILE A 20 -2.87 -13.53 -5.20
CA ILE A 20 -1.79 -13.17 -6.11
C ILE A 20 -1.65 -14.29 -7.14
N VAL A 21 -1.77 -13.95 -8.41
CA VAL A 21 -1.77 -14.89 -9.53
C VAL A 21 -0.73 -14.51 -10.57
N VAL A 22 -0.01 -15.50 -11.09
CA VAL A 22 0.92 -15.28 -12.22
C VAL A 22 0.12 -15.03 -13.48
N ASN A 23 0.46 -13.96 -14.19
CA ASN A 23 -0.23 -13.57 -15.45
C ASN A 23 0.16 -14.50 -16.61
N LEU A 24 -0.49 -15.65 -16.69
CA LEU A 24 -0.34 -16.61 -17.79
C LEU A 24 -1.62 -16.59 -18.67
N PRO A 25 -1.50 -16.65 -20.00
CA PRO A 25 -2.64 -16.56 -20.91
C PRO A 25 -3.77 -17.54 -20.61
N GLY A 26 -3.45 -18.78 -20.19
CA GLY A 26 -4.43 -19.80 -19.83
C GLY A 26 -5.17 -19.47 -18.52
N ILE A 27 -4.45 -19.01 -17.51
CA ILE A 27 -5.00 -18.63 -16.22
C ILE A 27 -5.86 -17.37 -16.37
N ASN A 28 -5.38 -16.38 -17.10
CA ASN A 28 -6.08 -15.14 -17.34
C ASN A 28 -7.45 -15.39 -18.01
N LYS A 29 -7.47 -16.25 -19.05
CA LYS A 29 -8.70 -16.63 -19.72
C LYS A 29 -9.68 -17.38 -18.81
N MET A 30 -9.17 -18.27 -17.97
CA MET A 30 -9.98 -19.01 -16.99
C MET A 30 -10.63 -18.08 -15.96
N LEU A 31 -9.85 -17.17 -15.38
CA LEU A 31 -10.34 -16.21 -14.40
C LEU A 31 -11.36 -15.24 -15.02
N GLN A 32 -11.09 -14.70 -16.22
CA GLN A 32 -12.00 -13.81 -16.94
C GLN A 32 -13.33 -14.48 -17.33
N SER A 33 -13.37 -15.81 -17.43
CA SER A 33 -14.62 -16.54 -17.70
C SER A 33 -15.50 -16.74 -16.48
N ASN A 34 -14.99 -16.46 -15.26
CA ASN A 34 -15.74 -16.56 -14.03
C ASN A 34 -16.35 -15.19 -13.66
N PRO A 35 -17.70 -15.06 -13.64
CA PRO A 35 -18.36 -13.79 -13.33
C PRO A 35 -18.19 -13.32 -11.87
N ASP A 36 -17.80 -14.25 -10.98
CA ASP A 36 -17.63 -13.98 -9.55
C ASP A 36 -16.20 -13.58 -9.19
N VAL A 37 -15.32 -13.45 -10.18
CA VAL A 37 -13.93 -13.07 -10.02
C VAL A 37 -13.67 -11.75 -10.71
N CYS A 38 -13.13 -10.80 -9.98
CA CYS A 38 -12.56 -9.59 -10.57
C CYS A 38 -11.04 -9.68 -10.62
N ILE A 39 -10.43 -9.21 -11.72
CA ILE A 39 -8.99 -9.28 -11.92
C ILE A 39 -8.43 -7.88 -12.07
N GLN A 40 -7.43 -7.57 -11.25
CA GLN A 40 -6.64 -6.36 -11.36
C GLN A 40 -5.22 -6.71 -11.83
N LYS A 41 -4.80 -6.11 -12.95
CA LYS A 41 -3.43 -6.26 -13.43
C LYS A 41 -2.49 -5.38 -12.59
N VAL A 42 -1.49 -6.00 -11.99
CA VAL A 42 -0.41 -5.29 -11.27
C VAL A 42 0.69 -4.91 -12.27
N ASP A 43 1.21 -5.92 -12.99
CA ASP A 43 2.22 -5.75 -14.02
C ASP A 43 2.11 -6.86 -15.09
N ASP A 44 3.14 -7.04 -15.91
CA ASP A 44 3.14 -8.07 -16.95
C ASP A 44 3.30 -9.50 -16.39
N GLN A 45 3.72 -9.66 -15.15
CA GLN A 45 3.94 -10.96 -14.50
C GLN A 45 2.85 -11.30 -13.49
N TRP A 46 2.18 -10.30 -12.89
CA TRP A 46 1.31 -10.48 -11.75
C TRP A 46 -0.08 -9.86 -11.93
N LEU A 47 -1.07 -10.60 -11.43
CA LEU A 47 -2.47 -10.19 -11.29
C LEU A 47 -2.87 -10.33 -9.83
N VAL A 48 -3.86 -9.56 -9.41
CA VAL A 48 -4.64 -9.84 -8.20
C VAL A 48 -6.04 -10.25 -8.63
N ALA A 49 -6.48 -11.39 -8.16
CA ALA A 49 -7.83 -11.89 -8.37
C ALA A 49 -8.62 -11.74 -7.06
N HIS A 50 -9.73 -11.02 -7.13
CA HIS A 50 -10.66 -10.82 -6.03
C HIS A 50 -11.82 -11.76 -6.20
N SER A 51 -12.08 -12.64 -5.23
CA SER A 51 -13.14 -13.64 -5.30
C SER A 51 -13.72 -13.96 -3.93
N ARG A 52 -15.03 -14.20 -3.87
CA ARG A 52 -15.69 -14.71 -2.68
C ARG A 52 -15.37 -16.18 -2.50
N LEU A 53 -15.07 -16.61 -1.28
CA LEU A 53 -14.97 -18.04 -0.97
C LEU A 53 -16.37 -18.69 -1.02
N PRO A 54 -16.47 -19.91 -1.57
CA PRO A 54 -17.70 -20.69 -1.44
C PRO A 54 -18.02 -21.00 0.01
N ASP A 55 -19.27 -20.77 0.43
CA ASP A 55 -19.77 -20.91 1.82
C ASP A 55 -19.61 -22.32 2.42
N ASP A 56 -19.37 -23.36 1.60
CA ASP A 56 -19.40 -24.76 1.97
C ASP A 56 -18.03 -25.44 2.02
N ARG A 57 -16.94 -24.68 1.88
CA ARG A 57 -15.59 -25.25 1.93
C ARG A 57 -14.88 -24.89 3.21
N ASP A 58 -14.48 -25.92 3.94
CA ASP A 58 -13.39 -25.80 4.90
C ASP A 58 -12.16 -25.30 4.12
N PHE A 59 -11.88 -24.02 4.24
CA PHE A 59 -10.73 -23.38 3.59
C PHE A 59 -9.46 -23.98 4.17
N ASN A 60 -8.79 -24.81 3.39
CA ASN A 60 -7.48 -25.32 3.76
C ASN A 60 -6.40 -24.51 3.03
N ILE A 61 -5.60 -23.80 3.81
CA ILE A 61 -4.51 -22.96 3.30
C ILE A 61 -3.51 -23.77 2.46
N SER A 62 -3.42 -25.10 2.68
CA SER A 62 -2.56 -25.99 1.89
C SER A 62 -3.05 -26.23 0.46
N ASP A 63 -4.31 -25.89 0.15
CA ASP A 63 -4.86 -26.03 -1.20
C ASP A 63 -4.47 -24.83 -2.10
N LEU A 64 -3.94 -23.77 -1.49
CA LEU A 64 -3.44 -22.61 -2.18
C LEU A 64 -1.92 -22.69 -2.40
N GLY A 65 -1.46 -22.27 -3.56
CA GLY A 65 -0.04 -22.14 -3.81
C GLY A 65 0.61 -21.13 -2.85
N TYR A 66 1.82 -21.43 -2.38
CA TYR A 66 2.56 -20.60 -1.41
C TYR A 66 2.65 -19.11 -1.79
N TYR A 67 2.67 -18.80 -3.09
CA TYR A 67 2.76 -17.42 -3.59
C TYR A 67 1.40 -16.73 -3.77
N THR A 68 0.31 -17.47 -3.63
CA THR A 68 -1.05 -16.96 -3.87
C THR A 68 -1.59 -16.20 -2.66
N ILE A 69 -1.04 -16.47 -1.46
CA ILE A 69 -1.51 -15.87 -0.20
C ILE A 69 -0.58 -14.69 0.14
N PRO A 70 -1.13 -13.50 0.35
CA PRO A 70 -0.37 -12.38 0.90
C PRO A 70 0.26 -12.77 2.25
N LYS A 71 1.53 -12.41 2.44
CA LYS A 71 2.25 -12.73 3.68
C LYS A 71 2.08 -11.59 4.66
N LEU A 72 1.94 -11.96 5.94
CA LEU A 72 1.98 -11.01 7.03
C LEU A 72 3.44 -10.72 7.41
N TYR A 73 3.77 -9.46 7.58
CA TYR A 73 5.07 -8.99 8.00
C TYR A 73 4.96 -8.34 9.37
N GLY A 74 5.96 -8.53 10.22
CA GLY A 74 6.06 -7.84 11.51
C GLY A 74 6.84 -6.52 11.38
N LEU A 75 6.83 -5.75 12.47
CA LEU A 75 7.63 -4.54 12.56
C LEU A 75 9.13 -4.90 12.45
N MET A 76 9.88 -4.09 11.70
CA MET A 76 11.32 -4.23 11.53
C MET A 76 12.03 -3.31 12.51
N ASP A 77 13.17 -3.77 13.04
CA ASP A 77 14.05 -3.00 13.90
C ASP A 77 15.32 -2.52 13.15
N THR A 78 16.21 -1.86 13.89
CA THR A 78 17.48 -1.35 13.34
C THR A 78 18.46 -2.45 12.91
N SER A 79 18.24 -3.70 13.32
CA SER A 79 19.11 -4.84 12.95
C SER A 79 19.12 -5.10 11.44
N SER A 80 18.07 -4.73 10.74
CA SER A 80 18.00 -4.83 9.27
C SER A 80 19.00 -3.90 8.57
N ILE A 81 19.27 -2.72 9.12
CA ILE A 81 20.23 -1.75 8.60
C ILE A 81 21.65 -2.31 8.71
N ASP A 82 21.97 -2.92 9.85
CA ASP A 82 23.26 -3.55 10.11
C ASP A 82 23.44 -4.81 9.26
N ALA A 83 22.41 -5.64 9.12
CA ALA A 83 22.42 -6.81 8.27
C ALA A 83 22.62 -6.48 6.78
N ALA A 84 22.06 -5.35 6.33
CA ALA A 84 22.27 -4.83 4.98
C ALA A 84 23.62 -4.12 4.80
N ASN A 85 24.40 -3.98 5.87
CA ASN A 85 25.69 -3.25 5.88
C ASN A 85 25.56 -1.77 5.39
N ALA A 86 24.38 -1.20 5.53
CA ALA A 86 24.07 0.14 5.01
C ALA A 86 24.84 1.24 5.76
N THR A 87 25.13 1.04 7.06
CA THR A 87 25.91 1.96 7.89
C THR A 87 27.32 2.14 7.32
N ASN A 88 27.94 1.09 6.79
CA ASN A 88 29.26 1.17 6.18
C ASN A 88 29.26 1.97 4.86
N ILE A 89 28.19 1.94 4.10
CA ILE A 89 28.05 2.72 2.85
C ILE A 89 27.89 4.20 3.17
N THR A 90 27.04 4.53 4.13
CA THR A 90 26.75 5.91 4.51
C THR A 90 27.92 6.61 5.22
N SER A 91 28.81 5.83 5.85
CA SER A 91 30.01 6.32 6.53
C SER A 91 31.23 6.54 5.61
N GLN A 92 31.15 6.11 4.33
CA GLN A 92 32.26 6.28 3.38
C GLN A 92 32.44 7.75 2.98
N PRO A 93 33.58 8.39 3.26
CA PRO A 93 33.76 9.82 3.02
C PRO A 93 33.75 10.21 1.53
N PHE A 94 33.96 9.21 0.65
CA PHE A 94 34.00 9.42 -0.81
C PHE A 94 32.67 9.12 -1.52
N LEU A 95 31.76 8.40 -0.87
CA LEU A 95 30.44 8.07 -1.38
C LEU A 95 29.44 9.00 -0.71
N ASN A 96 29.20 10.19 -1.24
CA ASN A 96 28.19 11.11 -0.70
C ASN A 96 26.75 10.62 -1.04
N SER A 97 26.52 9.31 -0.93
CA SER A 97 25.26 8.63 -1.30
C SER A 97 24.31 8.62 -0.12
N LYS A 98 23.55 9.70 0.04
CA LYS A 98 22.55 9.88 1.12
C LYS A 98 21.10 9.70 0.62
N GLY A 99 20.92 9.11 -0.56
CA GLY A 99 19.59 8.89 -1.12
C GLY A 99 18.88 10.16 -1.62
N GLN A 100 19.60 11.26 -1.80
CA GLN A 100 19.01 12.49 -2.31
C GLN A 100 18.38 12.26 -3.70
N GLY A 101 17.11 12.64 -3.87
CA GLY A 101 16.36 12.45 -5.12
C GLY A 101 15.79 11.04 -5.31
N VAL A 102 15.96 10.14 -4.33
CA VAL A 102 15.35 8.81 -4.34
C VAL A 102 14.00 8.86 -3.63
N ILE A 103 12.97 8.34 -4.30
CA ILE A 103 11.64 8.16 -3.71
C ILE A 103 11.58 6.76 -3.10
N VAL A 104 11.12 6.67 -1.86
CA VAL A 104 10.91 5.40 -1.14
C VAL A 104 9.41 5.22 -0.92
N GLY A 105 8.87 4.10 -1.39
CA GLY A 105 7.50 3.68 -1.08
C GLY A 105 7.51 2.76 0.14
N ILE A 106 6.63 3.03 1.09
CA ILE A 106 6.46 2.23 2.31
C ILE A 106 5.01 1.75 2.33
N ILE A 107 4.82 0.44 2.51
CA ILE A 107 3.51 -0.18 2.71
C ILE A 107 3.49 -0.69 4.14
N ASP A 108 2.62 -0.11 4.96
CA ASP A 108 2.53 -0.41 6.38
C ASP A 108 1.10 -0.17 6.89
N THR A 109 0.86 -0.43 8.17
CA THR A 109 -0.42 -0.23 8.85
C THR A 109 -0.72 1.22 9.20
N GLY A 110 0.24 2.12 9.01
CA GLY A 110 0.13 3.56 9.25
C GLY A 110 1.49 4.24 9.32
N ILE A 111 1.48 5.55 9.49
CA ILE A 111 2.67 6.38 9.62
C ILE A 111 2.42 7.51 10.60
N ASP A 112 3.35 7.73 11.53
CA ASP A 112 3.37 8.95 12.35
C ASP A 112 3.94 10.11 11.53
N TYR A 113 3.10 10.70 10.67
CA TYR A 113 3.52 11.79 9.78
C TYR A 113 3.88 13.08 10.52
N LEU A 114 3.51 13.19 11.81
CA LEU A 114 3.86 14.34 12.65
C LEU A 114 5.30 14.27 13.18
N SER A 115 5.95 13.12 13.07
CA SER A 115 7.33 12.95 13.53
C SER A 115 8.30 13.87 12.79
N GLU A 116 9.15 14.57 13.56
CA GLU A 116 10.21 15.42 13.04
C GLU A 116 11.19 14.67 12.13
N ASN A 117 11.27 13.33 12.23
CA ASN A 117 12.09 12.49 11.36
C ASN A 117 11.68 12.57 9.89
N PHE A 118 10.45 12.96 9.60
CA PHE A 118 9.95 13.15 8.24
C PHE A 118 10.01 14.61 7.78
N CYS A 119 10.51 15.53 8.62
CA CYS A 119 10.63 16.92 8.24
C CYS A 119 12.02 17.28 7.68
N ASP A 120 12.06 18.31 6.86
CA ASP A 120 13.29 18.98 6.47
C ASP A 120 13.74 20.00 7.53
N THR A 121 14.86 20.67 7.32
CA THR A 121 15.42 21.68 8.25
C THR A 121 14.54 22.92 8.39
N ALA A 122 13.62 23.16 7.46
CA ALA A 122 12.64 24.25 7.52
C ALA A 122 11.34 23.82 8.24
N GLY A 123 11.24 22.55 8.59
CA GLY A 123 10.07 21.97 9.25
C GLY A 123 8.96 21.53 8.29
N ASN A 124 9.19 21.53 6.98
CA ASN A 124 8.23 20.99 6.03
C ASN A 124 8.37 19.46 5.92
N THR A 125 7.27 18.80 5.65
CA THR A 125 7.33 17.34 5.44
C THR A 125 8.14 16.97 4.20
N ARG A 126 8.91 15.89 4.30
CA ARG A 126 9.53 15.21 3.16
C ARG A 126 8.63 14.13 2.56
N ILE A 127 7.50 13.84 3.20
CA ILE A 127 6.51 12.89 2.68
C ILE A 127 5.84 13.53 1.46
N MET A 128 5.90 12.86 0.31
CA MET A 128 5.30 13.36 -0.92
C MET A 128 3.80 13.10 -0.97
N ALA A 129 3.38 11.91 -0.52
CA ALA A 129 1.99 11.53 -0.42
C ALA A 129 1.79 10.41 0.59
N ILE A 130 0.60 10.36 1.18
CA ILE A 130 0.09 9.25 1.99
C ILE A 130 -1.17 8.75 1.31
N TRP A 131 -1.24 7.46 1.02
CA TRP A 131 -2.48 6.82 0.59
C TRP A 131 -3.06 6.00 1.74
N ASP A 132 -4.10 6.54 2.36
CA ASP A 132 -4.85 5.85 3.39
C ASP A 132 -5.96 5.01 2.74
N GLN A 133 -5.82 3.70 2.82
CA GLN A 133 -6.73 2.75 2.22
C GLN A 133 -7.97 2.46 3.07
N THR A 134 -7.99 2.92 4.33
CA THR A 134 -9.08 2.68 5.29
C THR A 134 -10.20 3.72 5.21
N LEU A 135 -9.92 4.86 4.57
CA LEU A 135 -10.85 5.96 4.47
C LEU A 135 -11.81 5.80 3.27
N GLU A 136 -12.95 6.46 3.38
CA GLU A 136 -13.89 6.55 2.25
C GLU A 136 -13.20 7.11 1.00
N TYR A 137 -13.55 6.54 -0.14
CA TYR A 137 -12.99 6.94 -1.43
C TYR A 137 -13.26 8.42 -1.73
N ARG A 138 -12.20 9.14 -2.00
CA ARG A 138 -12.27 10.46 -2.60
C ARG A 138 -11.72 10.39 -4.02
N GLN A 139 -12.52 10.78 -5.00
CA GLN A 139 -12.17 10.68 -6.41
C GLN A 139 -10.74 11.17 -6.68
N ASN A 140 -9.94 10.28 -7.24
CA ASN A 140 -8.54 10.52 -7.56
C ASN A 140 -8.19 9.82 -8.90
N LEU A 141 -7.19 10.34 -9.62
CA LEU A 141 -6.75 9.76 -10.89
C LEU A 141 -5.87 8.52 -10.74
N TYR A 142 -5.33 8.30 -9.54
CA TYR A 142 -4.27 7.29 -9.32
C TYR A 142 -4.77 6.05 -8.58
N VAL A 143 -5.82 6.17 -7.78
CA VAL A 143 -6.35 5.07 -6.95
C VAL A 143 -7.86 4.95 -7.10
N ASN A 144 -8.40 3.74 -6.87
CA ASN A 144 -9.82 3.44 -7.00
C ASN A 144 -10.54 3.38 -5.65
N TYR A 145 -9.82 3.44 -4.53
CA TYR A 145 -10.35 3.40 -3.17
C TYR A 145 -9.43 4.16 -2.21
N GLY A 146 -9.92 4.44 -0.99
CA GLY A 146 -9.18 5.20 -0.02
C GLY A 146 -8.99 6.67 -0.40
N ARG A 147 -8.11 7.34 0.32
CA ARG A 147 -7.81 8.76 0.13
C ARG A 147 -6.31 8.99 0.03
N ILE A 148 -5.90 9.82 -0.94
CA ILE A 148 -4.52 10.33 -1.02
C ILE A 148 -4.48 11.71 -0.40
N TYR A 149 -3.49 11.91 0.47
CA TYR A 149 -3.07 13.21 0.99
C TYR A 149 -1.74 13.58 0.35
N GLU A 150 -1.71 14.73 -0.28
CA GLU A 150 -0.49 15.25 -0.90
C GLU A 150 0.35 16.06 0.09
N GLN A 151 1.61 16.30 -0.24
CA GLN A 151 2.57 17.03 0.58
C GLN A 151 2.03 18.36 1.14
N ALA A 152 1.24 19.09 0.35
CA ALA A 152 0.66 20.36 0.77
C ALA A 152 -0.37 20.20 1.92
N GLU A 153 -1.21 19.15 1.85
CA GLU A 153 -2.19 18.85 2.90
C GLU A 153 -1.48 18.40 4.19
N ILE A 154 -0.41 17.60 4.06
CA ILE A 154 0.40 17.14 5.18
C ILE A 154 1.09 18.34 5.86
N ASN A 155 1.64 19.29 5.09
CA ASN A 155 2.22 20.50 5.65
C ASN A 155 1.20 21.36 6.38
N THR A 156 -0.04 21.44 5.87
CA THR A 156 -1.13 22.15 6.53
C THR A 156 -1.48 21.50 7.88
N ALA A 157 -1.50 20.16 7.96
CA ALA A 157 -1.70 19.44 9.20
C ALA A 157 -0.56 19.66 10.21
N LEU A 158 0.70 19.70 9.74
CA LEU A 158 1.86 19.99 10.57
C LEU A 158 1.82 21.43 11.13
N GLU A 159 1.38 22.39 10.33
CA GLU A 159 1.20 23.77 10.78
C GLU A 159 0.09 23.88 11.83
N ALA A 160 -1.04 23.20 11.60
CA ALA A 160 -2.12 23.10 12.57
C ALA A 160 -1.65 22.51 13.90
N TYR A 161 -0.89 21.42 13.86
CA TYR A 161 -0.31 20.78 15.06
C TYR A 161 0.59 21.74 15.83
N ARG A 162 1.48 22.47 15.17
CA ARG A 162 2.37 23.46 15.81
C ARG A 162 1.61 24.62 16.45
N ASN A 163 0.45 24.95 15.91
CA ASN A 163 -0.45 25.98 16.45
C ASN A 163 -1.43 25.45 17.52
N GLY A 164 -1.28 24.19 17.96
CA GLY A 164 -2.11 23.57 18.98
C GLY A 164 -3.51 23.18 18.50
N LEU A 165 -3.71 23.10 17.17
CA LEU A 165 -4.93 22.60 16.55
C LEU A 165 -4.83 21.09 16.31
N ASN A 166 -5.97 20.44 16.11
CA ASN A 166 -6.00 19.02 15.80
C ASN A 166 -5.54 18.76 14.35
N PRO A 167 -4.37 18.12 14.12
CA PRO A 167 -3.86 17.87 12.78
C PRO A 167 -4.70 16.84 11.99
N TYR A 168 -5.41 15.97 12.70
CA TYR A 168 -6.25 14.92 12.11
C TYR A 168 -7.53 15.43 11.45
N ASP A 169 -7.88 16.72 11.66
CA ASP A 169 -8.95 17.40 10.91
C ASP A 169 -8.53 17.65 9.45
N TYR A 170 -7.23 17.60 9.16
CA TYR A 170 -6.63 17.83 7.82
C TYR A 170 -6.17 16.54 7.17
N VAL A 171 -5.42 15.72 7.91
CA VAL A 171 -4.92 14.40 7.48
C VAL A 171 -5.40 13.39 8.52
N GLY A 172 -6.42 12.64 8.17
CA GLY A 172 -7.19 11.79 9.09
C GLY A 172 -6.55 10.44 9.41
N THR A 173 -5.29 10.24 9.10
CA THR A 173 -4.56 8.97 9.27
C THR A 173 -3.53 9.05 10.39
#